data_c27a2fcab17bf85f8d877e2d2cb12ed6
#
_entry.id   c27a2fcab17bf85f8d877e2d2cb12ed6
#
_cell.length_a   1.000
_cell.length_b   1.000
_cell.length_c   1.000
_cell.angle_alpha   90.00
_cell.angle_beta   90.00
_cell.angle_gamma   90.00
#
_symmetry.space_group_name_H-M   'P 1'
#
loop_
_entity.id
_entity.type
_entity.pdbx_description
1 polymer ?
#
loop_
_entity_poly.entity_id
_entity_poly.type
_entity_poly.pdbx_seq_one_letter_code
_entity_poly.pdbx_strand_id
1 'polypeptide(L)'
;MPYPPNKTKMNNKEYIERGRFAPSPTGRMHLGNVFSALLSWLSIKAQGGKWVLRIEDIDPQRSRMEYADLIMSDLEWLGLTWDEGPFYQSERGEIYEAELQKLTARGLTYPCYCTRADILATQAPHESDGRVVYKGTCRNLKTAGMPYTTADCVGMAGMPYPPKAAIRMRVPEEGEGIVSFVDGHYGEQTVDLTTQCGDFIVRRKDGAWAYQLAVVVDDALMGITEVVRGRDLLLSSPQQIYLAKELGFAPPRFTHLPLLCNTEGQRLSKRDRSLDMEALRSRFEAEDIIGLLAYKAGLQESPNRVTAEELVAGFDWKKIGITDIEF
;
A
#
# COMPACT_ATOMS: atom_id res chain seq x y z
N MET A 1 -23.15 -6.97 -6.53
CA MET A 1 -23.55 -7.22 -5.14
C MET A 1 -22.35 -6.88 -4.27
N PRO A 2 -22.46 -6.03 -3.24
CA PRO A 2 -21.37 -5.76 -2.32
C PRO A 2 -20.99 -7.05 -1.60
N TYR A 3 -19.71 -7.34 -1.51
CA TYR A 3 -19.18 -8.51 -0.81
C TYR A 3 -19.58 -8.42 0.68
N PRO A 4 -20.35 -9.38 1.22
CA PRO A 4 -20.51 -9.48 2.66
C PRO A 4 -19.19 -9.91 3.29
N PRO A 5 -18.89 -9.50 4.52
CA PRO A 5 -17.72 -10.00 5.23
C PRO A 5 -17.85 -11.52 5.34
N ASN A 6 -16.87 -12.22 4.81
CA ASN A 6 -16.86 -13.68 4.74
C ASN A 6 -16.65 -14.27 6.16
N LYS A 7 -17.75 -14.43 6.91
CA LYS A 7 -17.80 -15.23 8.14
C LYS A 7 -17.86 -16.71 7.74
N THR A 8 -16.84 -17.19 7.05
CA THR A 8 -16.68 -18.64 6.87
C THR A 8 -16.25 -19.19 8.23
N LYS A 9 -17.10 -20.04 8.80
CA LYS A 9 -16.84 -20.83 9.99
C LYS A 9 -15.59 -21.69 9.76
N MET A 10 -14.44 -21.16 10.12
CA MET A 10 -13.23 -21.95 10.35
C MET A 10 -13.24 -22.33 11.83
N ASN A 11 -13.04 -23.63 12.06
CA ASN A 11 -12.91 -24.26 13.39
C ASN A 11 -12.35 -23.34 14.46
N ASN A 12 -13.04 -23.21 15.57
CA ASN A 12 -12.74 -22.65 16.91
C ASN A 12 -11.35 -22.04 17.21
N LYS A 13 -10.68 -21.41 16.23
CA LYS A 13 -9.62 -20.42 16.49
C LYS A 13 -10.32 -19.07 16.58
N GLU A 14 -10.17 -18.40 17.70
CA GLU A 14 -10.61 -17.02 17.88
C GLU A 14 -10.13 -16.20 16.68
N TYR A 15 -11.08 -15.58 15.96
CA TYR A 15 -10.78 -14.68 14.86
C TYR A 15 -10.18 -13.41 15.47
N ILE A 16 -8.89 -13.21 15.26
CA ILE A 16 -8.16 -12.04 15.75
C ILE A 16 -7.98 -11.08 14.58
N GLU A 17 -8.47 -9.85 14.73
CA GLU A 17 -8.23 -8.78 13.76
C GLU A 17 -6.73 -8.50 13.67
N ARG A 18 -6.25 -8.28 12.43
CA ARG A 18 -4.84 -8.03 12.15
C ARG A 18 -4.71 -6.83 11.24
N GLY A 19 -4.11 -5.78 11.74
CA GLY A 19 -3.70 -4.62 10.95
C GLY A 19 -2.20 -4.63 10.73
N ARG A 20 -1.72 -3.71 9.91
CA ARG A 20 -0.29 -3.54 9.69
C ARG A 20 0.10 -2.08 9.51
N PHE A 21 1.32 -1.74 9.89
CA PHE A 21 2.04 -0.56 9.43
C PHE A 21 3.16 -1.03 8.52
N ALA A 22 3.24 -0.45 7.30
CA ALA A 22 4.12 -0.95 6.26
C ALA A 22 4.92 0.19 5.63
N PRO A 23 5.88 0.79 6.37
CA PRO A 23 6.67 1.90 5.89
C PRO A 23 7.81 1.45 4.96
N SER A 24 8.08 2.26 3.91
CA SER A 24 9.28 2.10 3.10
C SER A 24 10.45 2.87 3.72
N PRO A 25 11.61 2.23 3.98
CA PRO A 25 12.76 2.85 4.65
C PRO A 25 13.59 3.68 3.66
N THR A 26 12.97 4.70 3.07
CA THR A 26 13.59 5.58 2.06
C THR A 26 13.93 6.98 2.61
N GLY A 27 13.89 7.14 3.91
CA GLY A 27 14.16 8.36 4.68
C GLY A 27 13.45 8.30 6.03
N ARG A 28 13.69 9.29 6.86
CA ARG A 28 13.05 9.41 8.17
C ARG A 28 11.54 9.58 8.05
N MET A 29 10.78 9.11 9.04
CA MET A 29 9.34 9.38 9.10
C MET A 29 9.09 10.88 9.26
N HIS A 30 8.02 11.35 8.65
CA HIS A 30 7.44 12.66 8.87
C HIS A 30 6.07 12.52 9.55
N LEU A 31 5.53 13.64 10.01
CA LEU A 31 4.29 13.65 10.78
C LEU A 31 3.11 12.93 10.09
N GLY A 32 3.02 12.97 8.75
CA GLY A 32 2.02 12.20 7.99
C GLY A 32 2.18 10.69 8.08
N ASN A 33 3.42 10.18 8.22
CA ASN A 33 3.65 8.76 8.49
C ASN A 33 3.23 8.41 9.91
N VAL A 34 3.56 9.27 10.89
CA VAL A 34 3.16 9.09 12.29
C VAL A 34 1.64 9.08 12.44
N PHE A 35 0.94 9.98 11.74
CA PHE A 35 -0.52 10.01 11.71
C PHE A 35 -1.11 8.69 11.18
N SER A 36 -0.57 8.19 10.08
CA SER A 36 -1.00 6.91 9.52
C SER A 36 -0.69 5.74 10.46
N ALA A 37 0.46 5.75 11.12
CA ALA A 37 0.84 4.74 12.12
C ALA A 37 -0.11 4.77 13.31
N LEU A 38 -0.36 5.96 13.89
CA LEU A 38 -1.25 6.15 15.04
C LEU A 38 -2.66 5.64 14.75
N LEU A 39 -3.29 6.08 13.66
CA LEU A 39 -4.66 5.67 13.36
C LEU A 39 -4.77 4.18 12.99
N SER A 40 -3.77 3.64 12.31
CA SER A 40 -3.68 2.20 12.03
C SER A 40 -3.54 1.38 13.32
N TRP A 41 -2.72 1.85 14.26
CA TRP A 41 -2.52 1.22 15.56
C TRP A 41 -3.79 1.28 16.41
N LEU A 42 -4.41 2.46 16.53
CA LEU A 42 -5.64 2.67 17.29
C LEU A 42 -6.78 1.81 16.76
N SER A 43 -6.97 1.75 15.43
CA SER A 43 -8.02 0.94 14.81
C SER A 43 -7.93 -0.53 15.23
N ILE A 44 -6.74 -1.08 15.23
CA ILE A 44 -6.55 -2.50 15.56
C ILE A 44 -6.57 -2.74 17.06
N LYS A 45 -5.94 -1.89 17.87
CA LYS A 45 -5.92 -2.04 19.33
C LYS A 45 -7.32 -1.87 19.95
N ALA A 46 -8.13 -0.97 19.42
CA ALA A 46 -9.53 -0.81 19.83
C ALA A 46 -10.40 -2.06 19.57
N GLN A 47 -9.99 -2.89 18.61
CA GLN A 47 -10.63 -4.17 18.30
C GLN A 47 -10.00 -5.36 19.08
N GLY A 48 -9.03 -5.13 19.95
CA GLY A 48 -8.26 -6.19 20.62
C GLY A 48 -7.39 -7.01 19.66
N GLY A 49 -7.07 -6.45 18.49
CA GLY A 49 -6.34 -7.12 17.44
C GLY A 49 -4.82 -7.01 17.56
N LYS A 50 -4.12 -7.59 16.59
CA LYS A 50 -2.67 -7.57 16.48
C LYS A 50 -2.21 -6.60 15.41
N TRP A 51 -1.21 -5.79 15.72
CA TRP A 51 -0.60 -4.85 14.79
C TRP A 51 0.76 -5.37 14.32
N VAL A 52 0.91 -5.52 13.01
CA VAL A 52 2.08 -6.11 12.36
C VAL A 52 2.96 -4.99 11.80
N LEU A 53 4.26 -5.05 12.03
CA LEU A 53 5.24 -4.17 11.38
C LEU A 53 5.88 -4.89 10.19
N ARG A 54 5.79 -4.26 9.00
CA ARG A 54 6.45 -4.72 7.78
C ARG A 54 7.26 -3.60 7.18
N ILE A 55 8.54 -3.81 6.96
CA ILE A 55 9.44 -2.88 6.28
C ILE A 55 9.39 -3.14 4.77
N GLU A 56 8.91 -2.17 4.00
CA GLU A 56 8.77 -2.27 2.55
C GLU A 56 10.04 -1.79 1.84
N ASP A 57 11.06 -2.63 1.84
CA ASP A 57 12.42 -2.38 1.37
C ASP A 57 12.73 -3.02 -0.01
N ILE A 58 11.70 -3.28 -0.82
CA ILE A 58 11.83 -3.89 -2.16
C ILE A 58 12.55 -3.02 -3.20
N ASP A 59 12.80 -1.75 -2.92
CA ASP A 59 13.59 -0.86 -3.78
C ASP A 59 15.01 -0.69 -3.21
N PRO A 60 15.99 -1.51 -3.64
CA PRO A 60 17.33 -1.51 -3.05
C PRO A 60 18.12 -0.22 -3.35
N GLN A 61 17.68 0.58 -4.34
CA GLN A 61 18.34 1.84 -4.67
C GLN A 61 18.01 2.94 -3.66
N ARG A 62 16.79 2.92 -3.10
CA ARG A 62 16.29 3.96 -2.20
C ARG A 62 16.18 3.52 -0.75
N SER A 63 16.03 2.22 -0.49
CA SER A 63 15.91 1.67 0.86
C SER A 63 17.25 1.62 1.55
N ARG A 64 17.26 1.95 2.85
CA ARG A 64 18.44 1.88 3.73
C ARG A 64 18.03 1.29 5.07
N MET A 65 18.84 0.35 5.59
CA MET A 65 18.58 -0.27 6.89
C MET A 65 18.56 0.75 8.02
N GLU A 66 19.43 1.75 7.96
CA GLU A 66 19.47 2.86 8.92
C GLU A 66 18.11 3.56 9.08
N TYR A 67 17.37 3.71 7.98
CA TYR A 67 16.01 4.28 8.07
C TYR A 67 14.99 3.30 8.63
N ALA A 68 15.17 2.00 8.44
CA ALA A 68 14.33 1.00 9.09
C ALA A 68 14.51 1.04 10.62
N ASP A 69 15.76 1.10 11.09
CA ASP A 69 16.08 1.22 12.52
C ASP A 69 15.52 2.51 13.12
N LEU A 70 15.63 3.64 12.41
CA LEU A 70 15.07 4.90 12.84
C LEU A 70 13.53 4.87 12.89
N ILE A 71 12.86 4.22 11.93
CA ILE A 71 11.41 4.04 11.95
C ILE A 71 10.99 3.25 13.18
N MET A 72 11.66 2.15 13.48
CA MET A 72 11.36 1.33 14.66
C MET A 72 11.57 2.11 15.95
N SER A 73 12.71 2.80 16.09
CA SER A 73 12.99 3.66 17.23
C SER A 73 11.96 4.79 17.41
N ASP A 74 11.50 5.38 16.32
CA ASP A 74 10.48 6.43 16.37
C ASP A 74 9.12 5.87 16.80
N LEU A 75 8.73 4.66 16.32
CA LEU A 75 7.50 4.00 16.73
C LEU A 75 7.52 3.63 18.21
N GLU A 76 8.62 3.04 18.69
CA GLU A 76 8.81 2.70 20.11
C GLU A 76 8.72 3.95 20.99
N TRP A 77 9.40 5.03 20.60
CA TRP A 77 9.36 6.30 21.32
C TRP A 77 7.95 6.91 21.38
N LEU A 78 7.14 6.73 20.32
CA LEU A 78 5.73 7.17 20.29
C LEU A 78 4.79 6.24 21.06
N GLY A 79 5.28 5.12 21.62
CA GLY A 79 4.44 4.09 22.26
C GLY A 79 3.63 3.25 21.27
N LEU A 80 3.93 3.30 19.97
CA LEU A 80 3.27 2.51 18.93
C LEU A 80 3.99 1.17 18.72
N THR A 81 3.87 0.29 19.68
CA THR A 81 4.52 -1.03 19.67
C THR A 81 3.76 -2.02 18.79
N TRP A 82 4.49 -2.89 18.10
CA TRP A 82 3.94 -3.94 17.24
C TRP A 82 3.93 -5.31 17.96
N ASP A 83 2.99 -6.15 17.56
CA ASP A 83 2.84 -7.50 18.15
C ASP A 83 3.64 -8.54 17.35
N GLU A 84 3.85 -8.32 16.04
CA GLU A 84 4.57 -9.23 15.16
C GLU A 84 5.44 -8.48 14.15
N GLY A 85 6.59 -9.04 13.79
CA GLY A 85 7.59 -8.40 12.94
C GLY A 85 8.78 -7.85 13.74
N PRO A 86 9.63 -7.00 13.15
CA PRO A 86 9.52 -6.51 11.77
C PRO A 86 9.73 -7.61 10.73
N PHE A 87 8.93 -7.60 9.67
CA PHE A 87 9.15 -8.42 8.48
C PHE A 87 9.74 -7.55 7.37
N TYR A 88 10.71 -8.07 6.63
CA TYR A 88 11.36 -7.35 5.53
C TYR A 88 10.93 -7.90 4.18
N GLN A 89 10.48 -7.05 3.27
CA GLN A 89 10.04 -7.49 1.94
C GLN A 89 11.21 -7.98 1.08
N SER A 90 12.41 -7.46 1.27
CA SER A 90 13.63 -7.91 0.58
C SER A 90 13.94 -9.40 0.78
N GLU A 91 13.49 -9.98 1.89
CA GLU A 91 13.70 -11.40 2.23
C GLU A 91 12.66 -12.34 1.60
N ARG A 92 11.65 -11.79 0.92
CA ARG A 92 10.46 -12.53 0.48
C ARG A 92 10.39 -12.74 -1.05
N GLY A 93 11.48 -12.51 -1.75
CA GLY A 93 11.54 -12.58 -3.22
C GLY A 93 11.07 -13.90 -3.82
N GLU A 94 11.40 -15.03 -3.22
CA GLU A 94 10.96 -16.36 -3.69
C GLU A 94 9.43 -16.54 -3.59
N ILE A 95 8.82 -15.97 -2.57
CA ILE A 95 7.37 -16.00 -2.37
C ILE A 95 6.68 -15.20 -3.49
N TYR A 96 7.17 -14.00 -3.77
CA TYR A 96 6.62 -13.16 -4.84
C TYR A 96 6.80 -13.81 -6.21
N GLU A 97 7.94 -14.47 -6.46
CA GLU A 97 8.19 -15.21 -7.69
C GLU A 97 7.18 -16.34 -7.87
N ALA A 98 6.93 -17.14 -6.82
CA ALA A 98 5.96 -18.22 -6.87
C ALA A 98 4.54 -17.72 -7.20
N GLU A 99 4.11 -16.59 -6.61
CA GLU A 99 2.80 -16.01 -6.89
C GLU A 99 2.72 -15.40 -8.30
N LEU A 100 3.80 -14.76 -8.77
CA LEU A 100 3.89 -14.26 -10.14
C LEU A 100 3.78 -15.41 -11.15
N GLN A 101 4.43 -16.54 -10.89
CA GLN A 101 4.36 -17.72 -11.76
C GLN A 101 2.94 -18.26 -11.90
N LYS A 102 2.14 -18.27 -10.83
CA LYS A 102 0.71 -18.66 -10.89
C LYS A 102 -0.08 -17.77 -11.84
N LEU A 103 0.12 -16.46 -11.76
CA LEU A 103 -0.54 -15.50 -12.67
C LEU A 103 -0.08 -15.71 -14.13
N THR A 104 1.20 -15.95 -14.31
CA THR A 104 1.79 -16.19 -15.63
C THR A 104 1.26 -17.46 -16.28
N ALA A 105 1.20 -18.56 -15.54
CA ALA A 105 0.66 -19.83 -16.03
C ALA A 105 -0.80 -19.73 -16.49
N ARG A 106 -1.54 -18.77 -15.93
CA ARG A 106 -2.94 -18.46 -16.33
C ARG A 106 -3.03 -17.43 -17.47
N GLY A 107 -1.92 -16.94 -18.00
CA GLY A 107 -1.89 -15.92 -19.06
C GLY A 107 -2.31 -14.54 -18.61
N LEU A 108 -2.34 -14.28 -17.30
CA LEU A 108 -2.76 -13.00 -16.72
C LEU A 108 -1.66 -11.93 -16.70
N THR A 109 -0.46 -12.30 -17.14
CA THR A 109 0.67 -11.35 -17.20
C THR A 109 1.33 -11.35 -18.57
N TYR A 110 2.10 -10.33 -18.86
CA TYR A 110 2.87 -10.20 -20.09
C TYR A 110 4.06 -9.26 -19.93
N PRO A 111 5.12 -9.41 -20.75
CA PRO A 111 6.26 -8.51 -20.74
C PRO A 111 5.94 -7.18 -21.43
N CYS A 112 6.41 -6.09 -20.83
CA CYS A 112 6.24 -4.72 -21.34
C CYS A 112 7.59 -4.04 -21.50
N TYR A 113 7.87 -3.58 -22.69
CA TYR A 113 9.13 -2.92 -23.07
C TYR A 113 9.05 -1.40 -23.09
N CYS A 114 7.86 -0.83 -22.95
CA CYS A 114 7.63 0.61 -22.98
C CYS A 114 8.49 1.34 -21.94
N THR A 115 9.06 2.46 -22.36
CA THR A 115 9.66 3.45 -21.45
C THR A 115 8.57 4.34 -20.84
N ARG A 116 8.92 5.11 -19.81
CA ARG A 116 7.99 6.11 -19.26
C ARG A 116 7.59 7.16 -20.30
N ALA A 117 8.51 7.54 -21.18
CA ALA A 117 8.24 8.47 -22.27
C ALA A 117 7.22 7.91 -23.28
N ASP A 118 7.37 6.61 -23.65
CA ASP A 118 6.42 5.95 -24.55
C ASP A 118 5.00 5.94 -23.97
N ILE A 119 4.88 5.68 -22.66
CA ILE A 119 3.59 5.65 -21.99
C ILE A 119 2.96 7.04 -21.95
N LEU A 120 3.75 8.06 -21.60
CA LEU A 120 3.28 9.45 -21.57
C LEU A 120 2.87 9.95 -22.97
N ALA A 121 3.58 9.56 -24.03
CA ALA A 121 3.27 9.95 -25.40
C ALA A 121 1.92 9.39 -25.91
N THR A 122 1.41 8.33 -25.30
CA THR A 122 0.11 7.72 -25.66
C THR A 122 -1.07 8.27 -24.87
N GLN A 123 -0.83 9.17 -23.91
CA GLN A 123 -1.90 9.77 -23.10
C GLN A 123 -2.58 10.92 -23.86
N ALA A 124 -3.90 11.04 -23.68
CA ALA A 124 -4.64 12.20 -24.13
C ALA A 124 -4.31 13.43 -23.25
N PRO A 125 -4.22 14.65 -23.80
CA PRO A 125 -3.82 15.84 -23.06
C PRO A 125 -4.82 16.33 -22.00
N HIS A 126 -5.87 15.60 -21.70
CA HIS A 126 -6.99 16.02 -20.85
C HIS A 126 -7.14 15.24 -19.53
N GLU A 127 -6.22 14.39 -19.16
CA GLU A 127 -6.27 13.75 -17.85
C GLU A 127 -5.69 14.70 -16.78
N SER A 128 -6.58 15.42 -16.11
CA SER A 128 -6.29 16.54 -15.19
C SER A 128 -5.67 16.14 -13.85
N ASP A 129 -5.58 14.83 -13.53
CA ASP A 129 -5.08 14.33 -12.23
C ASP A 129 -3.63 13.80 -12.27
N GLY A 130 -2.95 13.93 -13.41
CA GLY A 130 -1.55 13.54 -13.58
C GLY A 130 -1.30 12.03 -13.57
N ARG A 131 -2.35 11.19 -13.58
CA ARG A 131 -2.22 9.74 -13.61
C ARG A 131 -1.91 9.22 -14.99
N VAL A 132 -1.05 8.22 -15.00
CA VAL A 132 -0.63 7.56 -16.23
C VAL A 132 -1.35 6.24 -16.37
N VAL A 133 -2.44 6.20 -17.14
CA VAL A 133 -3.15 4.97 -17.50
C VAL A 133 -2.47 4.32 -18.70
N TYR A 134 -1.97 3.10 -18.51
CA TYR A 134 -1.32 2.37 -19.58
C TYR A 134 -2.33 1.82 -20.61
N LYS A 135 -2.20 2.21 -21.88
CA LYS A 135 -3.14 1.86 -22.96
C LYS A 135 -2.94 0.45 -23.55
N GLY A 136 -2.11 -0.40 -22.95
CA GLY A 136 -1.95 -1.79 -23.38
C GLY A 136 -1.05 -2.00 -24.60
N THR A 137 -0.16 -1.07 -24.96
CA THR A 137 0.70 -1.14 -26.17
C THR A 137 1.40 -2.48 -26.34
N CYS A 138 1.90 -3.10 -25.26
CA CYS A 138 2.55 -4.42 -25.30
C CYS A 138 1.60 -5.59 -25.05
N ARG A 139 0.33 -5.34 -24.72
CA ARG A 139 -0.63 -6.34 -24.26
C ARG A 139 -0.84 -7.49 -25.25
N ASN A 140 -0.87 -7.17 -26.54
CA ASN A 140 -1.17 -8.10 -27.63
C ASN A 140 0.01 -8.32 -28.58
N LEU A 141 1.22 -7.90 -28.19
CA LEU A 141 2.40 -8.20 -28.98
C LEU A 141 2.59 -9.72 -29.04
N LYS A 142 2.37 -10.29 -30.22
CA LYS A 142 2.75 -11.69 -30.48
C LYS A 142 4.27 -11.77 -30.39
N THR A 143 4.80 -12.81 -29.77
CA THR A 143 6.24 -13.08 -29.61
C THR A 143 6.99 -13.22 -30.95
N ALA A 144 6.27 -13.39 -32.09
CA ALA A 144 6.83 -13.43 -33.42
C ALA A 144 7.22 -12.01 -33.90
N GLY A 145 8.45 -11.63 -33.71
CA GLY A 145 9.00 -10.31 -34.06
C GLY A 145 9.68 -9.60 -32.89
N MET A 146 9.65 -10.18 -31.69
CA MET A 146 10.47 -9.69 -30.59
C MET A 146 11.93 -10.15 -30.75
N PRO A 147 12.90 -9.32 -30.30
CA PRO A 147 14.32 -9.69 -30.37
C PRO A 147 14.70 -10.88 -29.48
N TYR A 148 13.71 -11.54 -28.83
CA TYR A 148 13.90 -12.68 -27.94
C TYR A 148 12.81 -13.71 -28.18
N THR A 149 13.21 -14.98 -28.37
CA THR A 149 12.30 -16.12 -28.45
C THR A 149 11.99 -16.64 -27.03
N THR A 150 10.90 -17.40 -26.87
CA THR A 150 10.61 -18.13 -25.63
C THR A 150 11.75 -19.06 -25.20
N ALA A 151 12.59 -19.51 -26.15
CA ALA A 151 13.80 -20.30 -25.90
C ALA A 151 14.90 -19.47 -25.21
N ASP A 152 15.01 -18.17 -25.49
CA ASP A 152 15.98 -17.28 -24.83
C ASP A 152 15.62 -17.00 -23.36
N CYS A 153 14.38 -17.25 -22.99
CA CYS A 153 13.89 -17.08 -21.62
C CYS A 153 14.10 -18.31 -20.73
N VAL A 154 14.26 -19.50 -21.34
CA VAL A 154 14.37 -20.78 -20.62
C VAL A 154 15.79 -21.04 -20.05
N GLY A 155 16.76 -20.23 -20.45
CA GLY A 155 18.18 -20.44 -20.06
C GLY A 155 18.65 -19.67 -18.82
N MET A 156 17.83 -18.78 -18.22
CA MET A 156 18.22 -17.98 -17.06
C MET A 156 17.39 -18.35 -15.83
N ALA A 157 17.86 -19.31 -15.06
CA ALA A 157 17.47 -19.58 -13.67
C ALA A 157 15.95 -19.49 -13.39
N GLY A 158 15.12 -20.16 -14.19
CA GLY A 158 13.67 -20.27 -13.92
C GLY A 158 12.85 -19.01 -14.19
N MET A 159 13.39 -17.95 -14.78
CA MET A 159 12.65 -16.76 -15.13
C MET A 159 11.86 -16.93 -16.44
N PRO A 160 10.51 -16.89 -16.41
CA PRO A 160 9.68 -17.06 -17.62
C PRO A 160 9.63 -15.81 -18.51
N TYR A 161 10.41 -14.76 -18.20
CA TYR A 161 10.36 -13.48 -18.91
C TYR A 161 11.73 -13.00 -19.37
N PRO A 162 11.80 -12.35 -20.55
CA PRO A 162 13.06 -11.85 -21.09
C PRO A 162 13.66 -10.76 -20.20
N PRO A 163 15.01 -10.73 -20.12
CA PRO A 163 15.71 -9.66 -19.41
C PRO A 163 15.33 -8.29 -19.98
N LYS A 164 15.22 -7.26 -19.10
CA LYS A 164 14.89 -5.88 -19.43
C LYS A 164 13.42 -5.58 -19.81
N ALA A 165 12.47 -6.48 -19.55
CA ALA A 165 11.04 -6.16 -19.60
C ALA A 165 10.46 -5.94 -18.20
N ALA A 166 9.54 -5.01 -18.06
CA ALA A 166 8.65 -4.99 -16.91
C ALA A 166 7.56 -6.04 -17.12
N ILE A 167 7.04 -6.61 -16.04
CA ILE A 167 5.90 -7.53 -16.13
C ILE A 167 4.66 -6.79 -15.68
N ARG A 168 3.63 -6.82 -16.54
CA ARG A 168 2.32 -6.22 -16.23
C ARG A 168 1.26 -7.29 -15.99
N MET A 169 0.40 -7.00 -15.02
CA MET A 169 -0.86 -7.69 -14.83
C MET A 169 -1.87 -7.17 -15.85
N ARG A 170 -2.58 -8.07 -16.51
CA ARG A 170 -3.72 -7.75 -17.37
C ARG A 170 -4.92 -7.37 -16.49
N VAL A 171 -5.51 -6.24 -16.73
CA VAL A 171 -6.85 -5.95 -16.21
C VAL A 171 -7.90 -6.56 -17.13
N PRO A 172 -9.15 -6.78 -16.68
CA PRO A 172 -10.24 -7.25 -17.54
C PRO A 172 -10.46 -6.34 -18.76
N GLU A 173 -11.20 -6.85 -19.74
CA GLU A 173 -11.62 -6.04 -20.90
C GLU A 173 -12.65 -4.98 -20.50
N GLU A 174 -12.92 -4.03 -21.39
CA GLU A 174 -13.85 -2.94 -21.14
C GLU A 174 -15.23 -3.47 -20.74
N GLY A 175 -15.78 -2.94 -19.65
CA GLY A 175 -17.05 -3.36 -19.07
C GLY A 175 -16.98 -4.53 -18.08
N GLU A 176 -15.88 -5.26 -18.01
CA GLU A 176 -15.66 -6.38 -17.09
C GLU A 176 -14.75 -6.01 -15.90
N GLY A 177 -14.12 -4.83 -15.96
CA GLY A 177 -13.12 -4.37 -15.01
C GLY A 177 -13.66 -3.63 -13.77
N ILE A 178 -14.97 -3.65 -13.54
CA ILE A 178 -15.60 -2.91 -12.44
C ILE A 178 -15.32 -3.60 -11.12
N VAL A 179 -14.64 -2.88 -10.21
CA VAL A 179 -14.38 -3.31 -8.83
C VAL A 179 -15.10 -2.36 -7.87
N SER A 180 -16.03 -2.91 -7.09
CA SER A 180 -16.74 -2.18 -6.03
C SER A 180 -16.35 -2.72 -4.67
N PHE A 181 -16.10 -1.83 -3.72
CA PHE A 181 -15.80 -2.16 -2.32
C PHE A 181 -16.31 -1.04 -1.40
N VAL A 182 -16.42 -1.35 -0.12
CA VAL A 182 -16.75 -0.35 0.91
C VAL A 182 -15.48 0.01 1.64
N ASP A 183 -15.04 1.25 1.50
CA ASP A 183 -13.97 1.81 2.32
C ASP A 183 -14.49 2.14 3.71
N GLY A 184 -13.73 1.78 4.75
CA GLY A 184 -14.14 1.96 6.15
C GLY A 184 -14.37 3.41 6.56
N HIS A 185 -13.83 4.37 5.80
CA HIS A 185 -13.94 5.80 6.11
C HIS A 185 -14.61 6.61 4.97
N TYR A 186 -14.31 6.31 3.72
CA TYR A 186 -14.84 7.02 2.54
C TYR A 186 -16.09 6.34 1.93
N GLY A 187 -16.61 5.26 2.52
CA GLY A 187 -17.83 4.59 2.08
C GLY A 187 -17.68 3.83 0.76
N GLU A 188 -18.76 3.72 0.01
CA GLU A 188 -18.79 2.95 -1.24
C GLU A 188 -17.88 3.53 -2.31
N GLN A 189 -17.05 2.67 -2.88
CA GLN A 189 -16.11 3.00 -3.97
C GLN A 189 -16.39 2.06 -5.14
N THR A 190 -16.44 2.62 -6.33
CA THR A 190 -16.58 1.85 -7.58
C THR A 190 -15.59 2.39 -8.60
N VAL A 191 -14.72 1.53 -9.11
CA VAL A 191 -13.66 1.88 -10.05
C VAL A 191 -13.68 0.89 -11.20
N ASP A 192 -13.65 1.40 -12.42
CA ASP A 192 -13.37 0.59 -13.60
C ASP A 192 -11.86 0.54 -13.83
N LEU A 193 -11.29 -0.63 -13.61
CA LEU A 193 -9.85 -0.87 -13.78
C LEU A 193 -9.36 -0.59 -15.20
N THR A 194 -10.20 -0.85 -16.19
CA THR A 194 -9.83 -0.70 -17.61
C THR A 194 -9.58 0.75 -17.98
N THR A 195 -10.47 1.63 -17.55
CA THR A 195 -10.44 3.06 -17.91
C THR A 195 -9.65 3.91 -16.92
N GLN A 196 -9.64 3.55 -15.62
CA GLN A 196 -9.04 4.37 -14.57
C GLN A 196 -7.65 3.90 -14.12
N CYS A 197 -7.27 2.64 -14.38
CA CYS A 197 -6.00 2.08 -13.93
C CYS A 197 -5.12 1.57 -15.07
N GLY A 198 -5.71 0.84 -16.01
CA GLY A 198 -4.98 0.10 -17.05
C GLY A 198 -4.14 -1.05 -16.48
N ASP A 199 -3.46 -1.77 -17.36
CA ASP A 199 -2.56 -2.86 -16.96
C ASP A 199 -1.42 -2.32 -16.11
N PHE A 200 -1.22 -2.86 -14.92
CA PHE A 200 -0.29 -2.34 -13.94
C PHE A 200 0.94 -3.26 -13.74
N ILE A 201 2.04 -2.66 -13.31
CA ILE A 201 3.32 -3.37 -13.13
C ILE A 201 3.25 -4.24 -11.87
N VAL A 202 3.64 -5.52 -12.01
CA VAL A 202 3.83 -6.48 -10.92
C VAL A 202 5.31 -6.83 -10.69
N ARG A 203 6.17 -6.62 -11.72
CA ARG A 203 7.63 -6.66 -11.61
C ARG A 203 8.25 -5.57 -12.46
N ARG A 204 9.21 -4.86 -11.94
CA ARG A 204 9.88 -3.75 -12.61
C ARG A 204 10.91 -4.26 -13.63
N LYS A 205 11.27 -3.40 -14.58
CA LYS A 205 12.26 -3.68 -15.64
C LYS A 205 13.68 -3.93 -15.09
N ASP A 206 14.01 -3.37 -13.93
CA ASP A 206 15.28 -3.57 -13.23
C ASP A 206 15.30 -4.85 -12.37
N GLY A 207 14.22 -5.65 -12.41
CA GLY A 207 14.07 -6.88 -11.67
C GLY A 207 13.50 -6.74 -10.27
N ALA A 208 13.37 -5.52 -9.75
CA ALA A 208 12.75 -5.29 -8.46
C ALA A 208 11.24 -5.62 -8.49
N TRP A 209 10.71 -6.05 -7.35
CA TRP A 209 9.29 -6.31 -7.20
C TRP A 209 8.50 -5.00 -7.22
N ALA A 210 7.31 -5.05 -7.79
CA ALA A 210 6.43 -3.89 -7.76
C ALA A 210 5.58 -3.92 -6.50
N TYR A 211 5.28 -2.73 -5.97
CA TYR A 211 4.46 -2.52 -4.78
C TYR A 211 3.16 -3.32 -4.79
N GLN A 212 2.42 -3.31 -5.91
CA GLN A 212 1.12 -3.97 -5.99
C GLN A 212 1.18 -5.47 -5.72
N LEU A 213 2.17 -6.19 -6.27
CA LEU A 213 2.31 -7.62 -6.03
C LEU A 213 2.77 -7.90 -4.60
N ALA A 214 3.83 -7.22 -4.16
CA ALA A 214 4.42 -7.47 -2.85
C ALA A 214 3.43 -7.23 -1.71
N VAL A 215 2.70 -6.11 -1.74
CA VAL A 215 1.74 -5.78 -0.67
C VAL A 215 0.57 -6.77 -0.62
N VAL A 216 0.03 -7.18 -1.79
CA VAL A 216 -1.10 -8.12 -1.83
C VAL A 216 -0.71 -9.50 -1.31
N VAL A 217 0.44 -9.99 -1.72
CA VAL A 217 0.95 -11.30 -1.28
C VAL A 217 1.25 -11.28 0.21
N ASP A 218 1.89 -10.22 0.70
CA ASP A 218 2.23 -10.11 2.11
C ASP A 218 1.00 -9.95 3.00
N ASP A 219 0.08 -9.06 2.64
CA ASP A 219 -1.14 -8.85 3.41
C ASP A 219 -1.94 -10.16 3.52
N ALA A 220 -2.01 -10.94 2.43
CA ALA A 220 -2.68 -12.25 2.44
C ALA A 220 -1.96 -13.28 3.31
N LEU A 221 -0.65 -13.46 3.13
CA LEU A 221 0.12 -14.50 3.83
C LEU A 221 0.39 -14.16 5.30
N MET A 222 0.39 -12.88 5.67
CA MET A 222 0.44 -12.42 7.06
C MET A 222 -0.94 -12.41 7.71
N GLY A 223 -2.01 -12.75 6.98
CA GLY A 223 -3.38 -12.78 7.49
C GLY A 223 -3.91 -11.41 7.88
N ILE A 224 -3.51 -10.36 7.16
CA ILE A 224 -3.99 -9.00 7.41
C ILE A 224 -5.47 -8.92 7.07
N THR A 225 -6.27 -8.44 8.01
CA THR A 225 -7.73 -8.30 7.88
C THR A 225 -8.16 -6.86 7.63
N GLU A 226 -7.32 -5.90 8.05
CA GLU A 226 -7.57 -4.47 7.87
C GLU A 226 -6.31 -3.71 7.43
N VAL A 227 -6.48 -2.87 6.42
CA VAL A 227 -5.44 -2.00 5.87
C VAL A 227 -5.85 -0.54 6.08
N VAL A 228 -5.23 0.13 7.04
CA VAL A 228 -5.36 1.56 7.26
C VAL A 228 -4.19 2.28 6.62
N ARG A 229 -4.45 3.30 5.76
CA ARG A 229 -3.42 4.04 5.02
C ARG A 229 -3.94 5.36 4.46
N GLY A 230 -3.08 6.24 3.98
CA GLY A 230 -3.46 7.51 3.37
C GLY A 230 -4.36 7.36 2.13
N ARG A 231 -5.29 8.29 1.94
CA ARG A 231 -6.25 8.28 0.81
C ARG A 231 -5.60 8.45 -0.58
N ASP A 232 -4.36 8.89 -0.63
CA ASP A 232 -3.57 8.92 -1.87
C ASP A 232 -3.39 7.53 -2.50
N LEU A 233 -3.59 6.46 -1.70
CA LEU A 233 -3.58 5.07 -2.15
C LEU A 233 -4.98 4.49 -2.38
N LEU A 234 -6.05 5.28 -2.29
CA LEU A 234 -7.43 4.79 -2.46
C LEU A 234 -7.63 4.07 -3.80
N LEU A 235 -7.10 4.62 -4.88
CA LEU A 235 -7.20 4.04 -6.22
C LEU A 235 -6.22 2.88 -6.48
N SER A 236 -5.33 2.59 -5.55
CA SER A 236 -4.54 1.34 -5.56
C SER A 236 -5.36 0.16 -5.04
N SER A 237 -6.38 0.41 -4.21
CA SER A 237 -7.17 -0.66 -3.59
C SER A 237 -7.93 -1.52 -4.59
N PRO A 238 -8.60 -1.00 -5.63
CA PRO A 238 -9.23 -1.83 -6.66
C PRO A 238 -8.24 -2.75 -7.39
N GLN A 239 -7.03 -2.26 -7.69
CA GLN A 239 -5.97 -3.07 -8.30
C GLN A 239 -5.55 -4.22 -7.37
N GLN A 240 -5.41 -3.92 -6.07
CA GLN A 240 -5.03 -4.91 -5.06
C GLN A 240 -6.15 -5.92 -4.80
N ILE A 241 -7.41 -5.50 -4.78
CA ILE A 241 -8.58 -6.38 -4.67
C ILE A 241 -8.64 -7.33 -5.87
N TYR A 242 -8.46 -6.80 -7.08
CA TYR A 242 -8.43 -7.61 -8.29
C TYR A 242 -7.28 -8.61 -8.27
N LEU A 243 -6.08 -8.16 -7.94
CA LEU A 243 -4.90 -9.03 -7.86
C LEU A 243 -5.04 -10.12 -6.78
N ALA A 244 -5.55 -9.78 -5.61
CA ALA A 244 -5.84 -10.75 -4.54
C ALA A 244 -6.82 -11.82 -5.04
N LYS A 245 -7.91 -11.42 -5.70
CA LYS A 245 -8.89 -12.35 -6.28
C LYS A 245 -8.25 -13.31 -7.29
N GLU A 246 -7.41 -12.78 -8.18
CA GLU A 246 -6.73 -13.61 -9.18
C GLU A 246 -5.69 -14.57 -8.56
N LEU A 247 -5.13 -14.24 -7.41
CA LEU A 247 -4.26 -15.12 -6.63
C LEU A 247 -5.03 -16.08 -5.71
N GLY A 248 -6.36 -15.95 -5.63
CA GLY A 248 -7.19 -16.78 -4.75
C GLY A 248 -7.15 -16.34 -3.28
N PHE A 249 -6.71 -15.11 -3.00
CA PHE A 249 -6.68 -14.53 -1.67
C PHE A 249 -7.96 -13.74 -1.35
N ALA A 250 -8.35 -13.73 -0.08
CA ALA A 250 -9.37 -12.81 0.42
C ALA A 250 -8.72 -11.42 0.62
N PRO A 251 -9.24 -10.36 -0.01
CA PRO A 251 -8.72 -9.02 0.23
C PRO A 251 -9.04 -8.54 1.66
N PRO A 252 -8.18 -7.75 2.30
CA PRO A 252 -8.47 -7.12 3.58
C PRO A 252 -9.55 -6.04 3.43
N ARG A 253 -10.12 -5.61 4.56
CA ARG A 253 -10.88 -4.35 4.59
C ARG A 253 -9.91 -3.19 4.41
N PHE A 254 -10.29 -2.20 3.60
CA PHE A 254 -9.53 -0.97 3.41
C PHE A 254 -10.20 0.17 4.16
N THR A 255 -9.41 0.97 4.86
CA THR A 255 -9.82 2.20 5.52
C THR A 255 -8.80 3.28 5.20
N HIS A 256 -9.20 4.25 4.39
CA HIS A 256 -8.31 5.32 3.98
C HIS A 256 -8.43 6.53 4.89
N LEU A 257 -7.31 7.23 5.09
CA LEU A 257 -7.17 8.38 5.97
C LEU A 257 -7.13 9.68 5.18
N PRO A 258 -7.65 10.79 5.72
CA PRO A 258 -7.32 12.12 5.22
C PRO A 258 -5.81 12.34 5.28
N LEU A 259 -5.29 13.16 4.38
CA LEU A 259 -3.88 13.51 4.36
C LEU A 259 -3.61 14.70 5.27
N LEU A 260 -2.43 14.72 5.88
CA LEU A 260 -1.92 15.95 6.46
C LEU A 260 -1.30 16.81 5.35
N CYS A 261 -1.78 18.05 5.25
CA CYS A 261 -1.37 18.99 4.22
C CYS A 261 -0.77 20.26 4.86
N ASN A 262 0.08 20.95 4.14
CA ASN A 262 0.53 22.29 4.50
C ASN A 262 -0.57 23.33 4.19
N THR A 263 -0.33 24.58 4.56
CA THR A 263 -1.24 25.72 4.32
C THR A 263 -1.54 25.99 2.84
N GLU A 264 -0.75 25.41 1.91
CA GLU A 264 -0.98 25.49 0.48
C GLU A 264 -1.82 24.29 -0.04
N GLY A 265 -2.31 23.42 0.84
CA GLY A 265 -3.05 22.20 0.50
C GLY A 265 -2.19 21.06 -0.09
N GLN A 266 -0.87 21.20 -0.03
CA GLN A 266 0.03 20.16 -0.51
C GLN A 266 0.27 19.13 0.61
N ARG A 267 0.20 17.85 0.26
CA ARG A 267 0.51 16.76 1.19
C ARG A 267 1.88 16.96 1.83
N LEU A 268 1.94 16.82 3.16
CA LEU A 268 3.21 16.80 3.88
C LEU A 268 4.12 15.70 3.34
N SER A 269 5.35 16.05 3.07
CA SER A 269 6.33 15.19 2.44
C SER A 269 7.69 15.30 3.12
N LYS A 270 8.63 14.43 2.74
CA LYS A 270 10.03 14.47 3.22
C LYS A 270 10.76 15.80 2.96
N ARG A 271 10.19 16.72 2.19
CA ARG A 271 10.74 18.06 1.96
C ARG A 271 10.47 18.99 3.14
N ASP A 272 9.45 18.69 3.93
CA ASP A 272 9.02 19.45 5.10
C ASP A 272 9.85 19.03 6.33
N ARG A 273 11.16 19.26 6.28
CA ARG A 273 12.15 18.79 7.28
C ARG A 273 11.83 19.21 8.72
N SER A 274 11.13 20.32 8.92
CA SER A 274 10.70 20.78 10.26
C SER A 274 9.67 19.85 10.92
N LEU A 275 9.05 18.96 10.14
CA LEU A 275 8.03 18.01 10.57
C LEU A 275 8.52 16.54 10.45
N ASP A 276 9.82 16.32 10.29
CA ASP A 276 10.40 14.99 10.42
C ASP A 276 10.63 14.62 11.90
N MET A 277 10.73 13.31 12.16
CA MET A 277 10.85 12.82 13.55
C MET A 277 12.11 13.27 14.27
N GLU A 278 13.18 13.66 13.57
CA GLU A 278 14.39 14.20 14.19
C GLU A 278 14.12 15.58 14.79
N ALA A 279 13.52 16.45 14.00
CA ALA A 279 13.15 17.80 14.44
C ALA A 279 12.06 17.74 15.52
N LEU A 280 11.09 16.85 15.41
CA LEU A 280 10.00 16.71 16.38
C LEU A 280 10.51 16.20 17.73
N ARG A 281 11.31 15.13 17.78
CA ARG A 281 11.88 14.57 19.02
C ARG A 281 12.82 15.52 19.74
N SER A 282 13.43 16.47 19.03
CA SER A 282 14.30 17.49 19.65
C SER A 282 13.51 18.60 20.38
N ARG A 283 12.21 18.71 20.14
CA ARG A 283 11.38 19.85 20.58
C ARG A 283 10.16 19.45 21.41
N PHE A 284 9.69 18.23 21.29
CA PHE A 284 8.46 17.72 21.87
C PHE A 284 8.67 16.36 22.53
N GLU A 285 7.83 16.03 23.50
CA GLU A 285 7.69 14.68 24.01
C GLU A 285 6.71 13.88 23.15
N ALA A 286 6.72 12.56 23.27
CA ALA A 286 5.87 11.68 22.47
C ALA A 286 4.38 12.01 22.63
N GLU A 287 3.96 12.25 23.84
CA GLU A 287 2.57 12.58 24.21
C GLU A 287 2.10 13.92 23.63
N ASP A 288 3.01 14.89 23.43
CA ASP A 288 2.69 16.15 22.77
C ASP A 288 2.31 15.90 21.31
N ILE A 289 3.07 15.05 20.60
CA ILE A 289 2.83 14.70 19.21
C ILE A 289 1.55 13.87 19.07
N ILE A 290 1.38 12.85 19.90
CA ILE A 290 0.17 12.00 19.89
C ILE A 290 -1.06 12.87 20.19
N GLY A 291 -0.99 13.74 21.20
CA GLY A 291 -2.07 14.63 21.57
C GLY A 291 -2.46 15.60 20.48
N LEU A 292 -1.46 16.21 19.81
CA LEU A 292 -1.70 17.10 18.68
C LEU A 292 -2.35 16.37 17.51
N LEU A 293 -1.87 15.19 17.15
CA LEU A 293 -2.45 14.37 16.07
C LEU A 293 -3.86 13.89 16.40
N ALA A 294 -4.10 13.48 17.65
CA ALA A 294 -5.43 13.10 18.12
C ALA A 294 -6.43 14.28 18.05
N TYR A 295 -6.00 15.47 18.46
CA TYR A 295 -6.82 16.70 18.34
C TYR A 295 -7.13 17.02 16.88
N LYS A 296 -6.13 17.00 16.01
CA LYS A 296 -6.31 17.26 14.58
C LYS A 296 -7.20 16.19 13.89
N ALA A 297 -7.18 14.97 14.39
CA ALA A 297 -8.07 13.88 13.92
C ALA A 297 -9.51 13.99 14.48
N GLY A 298 -9.79 14.87 15.45
CA GLY A 298 -11.08 14.97 16.11
C GLY A 298 -11.31 13.92 17.22
N LEU A 299 -10.25 13.22 17.65
CA LEU A 299 -10.33 12.21 18.73
C LEU A 299 -10.35 12.85 20.12
N GLN A 300 -9.90 14.10 20.26
CA GLN A 300 -10.01 14.90 21.48
C GLN A 300 -10.31 16.38 21.16
N GLU A 301 -10.83 17.11 22.14
CA GLU A 301 -11.32 18.49 21.98
C GLU A 301 -10.20 19.55 21.98
N SER A 302 -9.03 19.20 22.49
CA SER A 302 -7.87 20.10 22.61
C SER A 302 -6.57 19.30 22.48
N PRO A 303 -5.44 19.93 22.10
CA PRO A 303 -4.15 19.25 21.89
C PRO A 303 -3.45 18.93 23.22
N ASN A 304 -4.18 18.33 24.17
CA ASN A 304 -3.63 17.89 25.44
C ASN A 304 -2.69 16.70 25.25
N ARG A 305 -1.66 16.63 26.08
CA ARG A 305 -0.76 15.47 26.15
C ARG A 305 -1.55 14.21 26.46
N VAL A 306 -1.32 13.17 25.66
CA VAL A 306 -1.97 11.86 25.82
C VAL A 306 -1.10 10.79 25.18
N THR A 307 -1.08 9.61 25.75
CA THR A 307 -0.45 8.43 25.14
C THR A 307 -1.38 7.79 24.11
N ALA A 308 -0.82 7.02 23.18
CA ALA A 308 -1.63 6.27 22.21
C ALA A 308 -2.56 5.26 22.92
N GLU A 309 -2.08 4.64 24.00
CA GLU A 309 -2.86 3.66 24.78
C GLU A 309 -4.11 4.27 25.43
N GLU A 310 -4.02 5.48 25.96
CA GLU A 310 -5.16 6.19 26.54
C GLU A 310 -6.25 6.51 25.53
N LEU A 311 -5.90 6.62 24.23
CA LEU A 311 -6.84 6.89 23.14
C LEU A 311 -7.61 5.63 22.69
N VAL A 312 -7.13 4.43 22.98
CA VAL A 312 -7.72 3.16 22.50
C VAL A 312 -9.19 3.03 22.87
N ALA A 313 -9.53 3.26 24.13
CA ALA A 313 -10.90 3.09 24.64
C ALA A 313 -11.92 4.07 24.02
N GLY A 314 -11.44 5.23 23.58
CA GLY A 314 -12.28 6.31 22.99
C GLY A 314 -12.23 6.36 21.46
N PHE A 315 -11.50 5.47 20.82
CA PHE A 315 -11.31 5.49 19.38
C PHE A 315 -12.61 5.16 18.62
N ASP A 316 -13.00 6.03 17.73
CA ASP A 316 -14.14 5.83 16.81
C ASP A 316 -13.87 6.55 15.50
N TRP A 317 -13.92 5.80 14.39
CA TRP A 317 -13.77 6.32 13.02
C TRP A 317 -14.73 7.47 12.68
N LYS A 318 -15.90 7.49 13.30
CA LYS A 318 -16.92 8.54 13.08
C LYS A 318 -16.48 9.92 13.55
N LYS A 319 -15.51 10.01 14.44
CA LYS A 319 -14.95 11.28 14.92
C LYS A 319 -13.96 11.90 13.94
N ILE A 320 -13.38 11.08 13.06
CA ILE A 320 -12.37 11.51 12.10
C ILE A 320 -13.05 12.10 10.87
N GLY A 321 -12.70 13.33 10.49
CA GLY A 321 -13.21 13.97 9.30
C GLY A 321 -12.70 13.34 8.01
N ILE A 322 -13.46 13.47 6.90
CA ILE A 322 -13.08 12.95 5.58
C ILE A 322 -12.25 13.94 4.74
N THR A 323 -12.12 15.17 5.19
CA THR A 323 -11.34 16.23 4.52
C THR A 323 -9.88 16.17 4.96
N ASP A 324 -8.98 16.57 4.08
CA ASP A 324 -7.57 16.70 4.45
C ASP A 324 -7.38 17.71 5.59
N ILE A 325 -6.39 17.44 6.41
CA ILE A 325 -6.12 18.16 7.66
C ILE A 325 -4.96 19.12 7.41
N GLU A 326 -5.22 20.41 7.56
CA GLU A 326 -4.18 21.44 7.50
C GLU A 326 -3.33 21.44 8.77
N PHE A 327 -1.98 21.54 8.54
CA PHE A 327 -0.98 21.42 9.61
C PHE A 327 0.01 22.57 9.58
#